data_ede79ec7aa809f470ce3b530f362195a
#
_entry.id   ede79ec7aa809f470ce3b530f362195a
#
_cell.length_a   1.000
_cell.length_b   1.000
_cell.length_c   1.000
_cell.angle_alpha   90.00
_cell.angle_beta   90.00
_cell.angle_gamma   90.00
#
_symmetry.space_group_name_H-M   'P 1'
#
loop_
_entity.id
_entity.type
_entity.pdbx_description
1 polymer ?
#
loop_
_entity_poly.entity_id
_entity_poly.type
_entity_poly.pdbx_seq_one_letter_code
_entity_poly.pdbx_strand_id
1 'polypeptide(L)' 'MSERAGYREVLQDILEFSGGRRLLTLAEVRNYTGVRDNRTIKRRFPIRDGYIAAPMLARCLSGGDAR' A
#
# COMPACT_ATOMS: atom_id res chain seq x y z
N MET A 1 -20.03 8.82 -4.04
CA MET A 1 -19.20 8.69 -4.27
C MET A 1 -18.70 7.60 -3.90
N SER A 2 -18.79 6.92 -4.29
CA SER A 2 -18.33 5.92 -3.95
C SER A 2 -16.97 5.78 -3.86
N GLU A 3 -16.29 6.26 -4.69
CA GLU A 3 -15.01 6.12 -4.63
C GLU A 3 -14.42 6.86 -3.57
N ARG A 4 -13.53 6.45 -2.83
CA ARG A 4 -12.91 7.14 -1.88
C ARG A 4 -12.05 8.05 -2.49
N ALA A 5 -12.12 9.24 -2.19
CA ALA A 5 -11.31 10.23 -2.77
C ALA A 5 -9.88 9.88 -2.56
N GLY A 6 -9.54 9.28 -1.49
CA GLY A 6 -8.15 9.01 -1.21
C GLY A 6 -7.51 7.90 -2.01
N TYR A 7 -8.30 7.01 -2.56
CA TYR A 7 -7.71 5.86 -3.23
C TYR A 7 -6.82 6.25 -4.39
N ARG A 8 -7.32 7.08 -5.30
CA ARG A 8 -6.54 7.45 -6.44
C ARG A 8 -5.33 8.25 -6.08
N GLU A 9 -5.47 9.12 -5.11
CA GLU A 9 -4.36 9.94 -4.70
C GLU A 9 -3.30 9.10 -4.03
N VAL A 10 -3.71 8.15 -3.20
CA VAL A 10 -2.75 7.27 -2.55
C VAL A 10 -2.05 6.40 -3.58
N LEU A 11 -2.80 5.87 -4.55
CA LEU A 11 -2.19 5.04 -5.57
C LEU A 11 -1.17 5.83 -6.37
N GLN A 12 -1.51 7.06 -6.75
CA GLN A 12 -0.59 7.89 -7.49
C GLN A 12 0.66 8.17 -6.68
N ASP A 13 0.50 8.43 -5.40
CA ASP A 13 1.62 8.72 -4.53
C ASP A 13 2.52 7.48 -4.41
N ILE A 14 1.93 6.31 -4.29
CA ILE A 14 2.70 5.08 -4.20
C ILE A 14 3.48 4.85 -5.49
N LEU A 15 2.86 5.09 -6.63
CA LEU A 15 3.53 4.89 -7.90
C LEU A 15 4.70 5.86 -8.05
N GLU A 16 4.54 7.07 -7.57
CA GLU A 16 5.64 8.02 -7.62
C GLU A 16 6.75 7.60 -6.67
N PHE A 17 6.37 7.11 -5.52
CA PHE A 17 7.35 6.65 -4.54
C PHE A 17 8.17 5.48 -5.11
N SER A 18 7.52 4.58 -5.81
CA SER A 18 8.18 3.39 -6.31
C SER A 18 8.83 3.59 -7.67
N GLY A 19 8.69 4.75 -8.26
CA GLY A 19 9.26 4.97 -9.56
C GLY A 19 8.43 4.35 -10.66
N GLY A 20 7.16 4.19 -10.43
CA GLY A 20 6.27 3.64 -11.43
C GLY A 20 6.08 2.14 -11.34
N ARG A 21 6.73 1.50 -10.37
CA ARG A 21 6.57 0.07 -10.26
C ARG A 21 5.26 -0.26 -9.58
N ARG A 22 4.64 -1.31 -10.03
CA ARG A 22 3.37 -1.71 -9.47
C ARG A 22 3.48 -2.72 -8.36
N LEU A 23 4.66 -3.28 -8.13
CA LEU A 23 4.88 -4.19 -7.03
C LEU A 23 5.89 -3.55 -6.09
N LEU A 24 5.59 -3.57 -4.82
CA LEU A 24 6.49 -3.03 -3.83
C LEU A 24 6.97 -4.15 -2.94
N THR A 25 8.21 -4.04 -2.48
CA THR A 25 8.76 -5.04 -1.58
C THR A 25 8.33 -4.68 -0.17
N LEU A 26 8.56 -5.61 0.74
CA LEU A 26 8.26 -5.38 2.14
C LEU A 26 9.02 -4.15 2.65
N ALA A 27 10.28 -4.03 2.26
CA ALA A 27 11.07 -2.90 2.70
C ALA A 27 10.50 -1.59 2.19
N GLU A 28 9.99 -1.59 0.97
CA GLU A 28 9.39 -0.38 0.43
C GLU A 28 8.11 -0.02 1.14
N VAL A 29 7.33 -1.01 1.52
CA VAL A 29 6.11 -0.74 2.27
C VAL A 29 6.48 -0.15 3.63
N ARG A 30 7.53 -0.67 4.26
CA ARG A 30 7.98 -0.11 5.52
C ARG A 30 8.39 1.34 5.36
N ASN A 31 9.14 1.64 4.31
CA ASN A 31 9.58 2.99 4.09
C ASN A 31 8.43 3.93 3.76
N TYR A 32 7.50 3.44 2.99
CA TYR A 32 6.38 4.28 2.58
C TYR A 32 5.44 4.56 3.76
N THR A 33 5.13 3.55 4.55
CA THR A 33 4.18 3.71 5.62
C THR A 33 4.81 4.19 6.92
N GLY A 34 6.08 3.98 7.07
CA GLY A 34 6.74 4.33 8.32
C GLY A 34 6.59 3.28 9.39
N VAL A 35 5.88 2.20 9.08
CA VAL A 35 5.71 1.13 10.06
C VAL A 35 6.97 0.27 10.02
N ARG A 36 7.65 0.13 11.15
CA ARG A 36 8.89 -0.60 11.15
C ARG A 36 8.76 -2.08 11.43
N ASP A 37 7.68 -2.51 12.03
CA ASP A 37 7.53 -3.90 12.41
C ASP A 37 7.01 -4.72 11.24
N ASN A 38 7.82 -5.62 10.72
CA ASN A 38 7.42 -6.46 9.60
C ASN A 38 6.20 -7.29 9.91
N ARG A 39 6.07 -7.74 11.15
CA ARG A 39 4.96 -8.55 11.51
C ARG A 39 3.66 -7.76 11.40
N THR A 40 3.69 -6.50 11.80
CA THR A 40 2.52 -5.65 11.70
C THR A 40 2.16 -5.42 10.24
N ILE A 41 3.17 -5.21 9.40
CA ILE A 41 2.92 -4.99 7.99
C ILE A 41 2.28 -6.21 7.36
N LYS A 42 2.80 -7.38 7.64
CA LYS A 42 2.24 -8.59 7.06
C LYS A 42 0.83 -8.84 7.54
N ARG A 43 0.54 -8.41 8.74
CA ARG A 43 -0.79 -8.61 9.27
C ARG A 43 -1.79 -7.64 8.66
N ARG A 44 -1.36 -6.41 8.43
CA ARG A 44 -2.27 -5.41 7.91
C ARG A 44 -2.39 -5.39 6.41
N PHE A 45 -1.38 -5.82 5.70
CA PHE A 45 -1.38 -5.77 4.25
C PHE A 45 -1.18 -7.15 3.68
N PRO A 46 -1.86 -7.49 2.58
CA PRO A 46 -1.73 -8.82 1.97
C PRO A 46 -0.45 -8.94 1.18
N ILE A 47 0.65 -9.13 1.87
CA ILE A 47 1.95 -9.29 1.25
C ILE A 47 2.14 -10.75 0.86
N ARG A 48 2.49 -10.98 -0.39
CA ARG A 48 2.72 -12.33 -0.86
C ARG A 48 4.08 -12.45 -1.46
N ASP A 49 4.86 -13.43 -1.05
CA ASP A 49 6.21 -13.64 -1.56
C ASP A 49 7.06 -12.39 -1.39
N GLY A 50 6.78 -11.60 -0.38
CA GLY A 50 7.57 -10.40 -0.13
C GLY A 50 7.17 -9.19 -0.94
N TYR A 51 6.03 -9.27 -1.65
CA TYR A 51 5.58 -8.16 -2.48
C TYR A 51 4.11 -7.85 -2.27
N ILE A 52 3.72 -6.66 -2.62
CA ILE A 52 2.32 -6.29 -2.59
C ILE A 52 2.09 -5.38 -3.81
N ALA A 53 0.94 -5.54 -4.45
CA ALA A 53 0.61 -4.72 -5.60
C ALA A 53 0.25 -3.32 -5.13
N ALA A 54 0.67 -2.32 -5.88
CA ALA A 54 0.40 -0.94 -5.52
C ALA A 54 -1.09 -0.66 -5.35
N PRO A 55 -1.97 -1.13 -6.24
CA PRO A 55 -3.41 -0.88 -6.02
C PRO A 55 -3.92 -1.49 -4.73
N MET A 56 -3.40 -2.65 -4.37
CA MET A 56 -3.85 -3.29 -3.14
C MET A 56 -3.37 -2.50 -1.94
N LEU A 57 -2.15 -2.02 -1.97
CA LEU A 57 -1.64 -1.20 -0.88
C LEU A 57 -2.44 0.09 -0.79
N ALA A 58 -2.76 0.69 -1.92
CA ALA A 58 -3.53 1.92 -1.92
C ALA A 58 -4.90 1.68 -1.31
N ARG A 59 -5.51 0.57 -1.63
CA ARG A 59 -6.81 0.26 -1.09
C ARG A 59 -6.76 0.12 0.43
N CYS A 60 -5.73 -0.53 0.93
CA CYS A 60 -5.59 -0.70 2.36
C CYS A 60 -5.34 0.63 3.05
N LEU A 61 -4.54 1.48 2.44
CA LEU A 61 -4.21 2.74 3.07
C LEU A 61 -5.33 3.77 2.97
N SER A 62 -6.16 3.65 1.96
CA SER A 62 -7.24 4.60 1.83
C SER A 62 -8.44 4.21 2.69
N GLY A 63 -8.36 3.09 3.36
CA GLY A 63 -9.47 2.70 4.21
C GLY A 63 -10.63 2.18 3.45
N GLY A 64 -10.37 1.77 2.27
CA GLY A 64 -11.44 1.32 1.46
C GLY A 64 -12.15 0.15 2.01
N ASP A 65 -11.57 -0.54 2.93
CA ASP A 65 -12.19 -1.66 3.37
C ASP A 65 -12.91 -1.37 4.53
N ALA A 66 -13.03 -0.48 4.91
CA ALA A 66 -13.66 -0.24 6.01
C ALA A 66 -14.86 -0.71 6.22
N ARG A 67 -14.92 -1.14 6.29
CA ARG A 67 -15.65 -1.38 6.62
C ARG A 67 -16.01 -1.35 6.96
#